data_3464e41da8f42d3c3c30784747d6938f
#
_entry.id   3464e41da8f42d3c3c30784747d6938f
#
_cell.length_a   1.000
_cell.length_b   1.000
_cell.length_c   1.000
_cell.angle_alpha   90.00
_cell.angle_beta   90.00
_cell.angle_gamma   90.00
#
_symmetry.space_group_name_H-M   'P 1'
#
loop_
_entity.id
_entity.type
_entity.pdbx_description
1 polymer ?
#
loop_
_entity_poly.entity_id
_entity_poly.type
_entity_poly.pdbx_seq_one_letter_code
_entity_poly.pdbx_strand_id
1 'polypeptide(L)'
;MSSPSPVTDGLNVYVMTGTGILKGFDFAGKELWVRDIQQDYGKFGLNWGYASSPLLYSDSLYVQVLHGMKTDAPSYLLRIHKKTGRPLWKVERPTPAITESPDSYTTPTLVRHSAEVEIVVTGGDCMTGHDPETGKELWRANGFNPDNDPFHRIIASPVVADEIIYAPTKVRPLMAFRSGGRGDISQSHLLWSFQNGPDVPSPVSDGKYFFSVNDKGIAWCLDAKTGKEIWGPQRLTPAIYSASPVLANGKLYVINEEGLTTVLKAGPTFE
;
A
#
# COMPACT_ATOMS: atom_id res chain seq x y z
N MET A 1 9.80 -5.76 -16.07
CA MET A 1 9.65 -4.38 -15.58
C MET A 1 9.86 -4.38 -14.07
N SER A 2 10.39 -3.33 -13.50
CA SER A 2 10.52 -3.17 -12.05
C SER A 2 9.71 -1.93 -11.65
N SER A 3 8.70 -2.11 -10.81
CA SER A 3 7.83 -1.00 -10.36
C SER A 3 8.08 -0.53 -8.93
N PRO A 4 8.84 -1.23 -8.07
CA PRO A 4 9.12 -0.72 -6.73
C PRO A 4 9.85 0.62 -6.78
N SER A 5 9.41 1.58 -5.98
CA SER A 5 10.07 2.87 -5.82
C SER A 5 11.22 2.75 -4.81
N PRO A 6 12.36 3.41 -5.06
CA PRO A 6 13.43 3.49 -4.07
C PRO A 6 13.01 4.33 -2.86
N VAL A 7 13.65 4.08 -1.71
CA VAL A 7 13.49 4.89 -0.49
C VAL A 7 14.85 5.41 0.00
N THR A 8 14.84 6.53 0.71
CA THR A 8 16.06 7.17 1.21
C THR A 8 15.89 7.69 2.63
N ASP A 9 16.97 7.63 3.41
CA ASP A 9 17.07 8.22 4.76
C ASP A 9 17.86 9.55 4.75
N GLY A 10 18.13 10.09 3.56
CA GLY A 10 18.94 11.31 3.40
C GLY A 10 20.46 11.07 3.41
N LEU A 11 20.89 9.83 3.68
CA LEU A 11 22.30 9.41 3.67
C LEU A 11 22.55 8.30 2.66
N ASN A 12 21.57 7.40 2.50
CA ASN A 12 21.66 6.24 1.62
C ASN A 12 20.35 6.08 0.84
N VAL A 13 20.43 5.34 -0.26
CA VAL A 13 19.28 4.98 -1.11
C VAL A 13 19.14 3.46 -1.11
N TYR A 14 17.91 2.99 -0.95
CA TYR A 14 17.59 1.56 -0.93
C TYR A 14 16.64 1.24 -2.08
N VAL A 15 17.00 0.23 -2.86
CA VAL A 15 16.31 -0.14 -4.11
C VAL A 15 15.91 -1.60 -4.06
N MET A 16 14.65 -1.88 -4.29
CA MET A 16 14.12 -3.21 -4.52
C MET A 16 13.78 -3.38 -6.00
N THR A 17 14.19 -4.49 -6.60
CA THR A 17 13.85 -4.81 -7.99
C THR A 17 12.66 -5.78 -8.06
N GLY A 18 11.96 -5.81 -9.21
CA GLY A 18 10.91 -6.81 -9.46
C GLY A 18 11.40 -8.26 -9.49
N THR A 19 12.71 -8.47 -9.53
CA THR A 19 13.35 -9.79 -9.44
C THR A 19 13.79 -10.18 -8.03
N GLY A 20 13.47 -9.36 -7.03
CA GLY A 20 13.77 -9.66 -5.63
C GLY A 20 15.15 -9.25 -5.14
N ILE A 21 15.91 -8.48 -5.93
CA ILE A 21 17.19 -7.95 -5.48
C ILE A 21 16.96 -6.66 -4.69
N LEU A 22 17.36 -6.65 -3.43
CA LEU A 22 17.34 -5.48 -2.56
C LEU A 22 18.77 -5.00 -2.32
N LYS A 23 19.03 -3.71 -2.56
CA LYS A 23 20.35 -3.10 -2.46
C LYS A 23 20.32 -1.81 -1.65
N GLY A 24 21.41 -1.56 -0.92
CA GLY A 24 21.71 -0.26 -0.31
C GLY A 24 22.87 0.41 -1.04
N PHE A 25 22.74 1.71 -1.33
CA PHE A 25 23.75 2.54 -1.95
C PHE A 25 23.99 3.81 -1.12
N ASP A 26 25.21 4.35 -1.15
CA ASP A 26 25.44 5.73 -0.74
C ASP A 26 25.05 6.72 -1.86
N PHE A 27 25.09 8.03 -1.58
CA PHE A 27 24.77 9.05 -2.60
C PHE A 27 25.84 9.20 -3.69
N ALA A 28 27.00 8.59 -3.56
CA ALA A 28 28.00 8.49 -4.64
C ALA A 28 27.72 7.30 -5.57
N GLY A 29 26.67 6.51 -5.30
CA GLY A 29 26.29 5.34 -6.08
C GLY A 29 27.10 4.08 -5.75
N LYS A 30 27.91 4.10 -4.68
CA LYS A 30 28.63 2.92 -4.22
C LYS A 30 27.67 1.95 -3.56
N GLU A 31 27.66 0.69 -3.99
CA GLU A 31 26.90 -0.39 -3.36
C GLU A 31 27.49 -0.68 -1.96
N LEU A 32 26.64 -0.61 -0.95
CA LEU A 32 26.99 -0.90 0.44
C LEU A 32 26.72 -2.37 0.80
N TRP A 33 25.62 -2.91 0.28
CA TRP A 33 25.21 -4.30 0.46
C TRP A 33 24.15 -4.71 -0.57
N VAL A 34 24.00 -6.02 -0.76
CA VAL A 34 23.01 -6.64 -1.63
C VAL A 34 22.40 -7.86 -0.95
N ARG A 35 21.09 -8.07 -1.21
CA ARG A 35 20.33 -9.28 -0.83
C ARG A 35 19.53 -9.78 -2.04
N ASP A 36 19.52 -11.08 -2.25
CA ASP A 36 18.58 -11.74 -3.15
C ASP A 36 17.49 -12.41 -2.30
N ILE A 37 16.33 -11.75 -2.24
CA ILE A 37 15.21 -12.18 -1.41
C ILE A 37 14.64 -13.52 -1.90
N GLN A 38 14.68 -13.78 -3.21
CA GLN A 38 14.23 -15.05 -3.74
C GLN A 38 15.19 -16.20 -3.46
N GLN A 39 16.49 -15.93 -3.45
CA GLN A 39 17.49 -16.93 -3.06
C GLN A 39 17.38 -17.25 -1.57
N ASP A 40 17.13 -16.24 -0.73
CA ASP A 40 17.09 -16.40 0.73
C ASP A 40 15.80 -17.06 1.22
N TYR A 41 14.65 -16.79 0.56
CA TYR A 41 13.32 -17.12 1.11
C TYR A 41 12.39 -17.85 0.14
N GLY A 42 12.85 -18.16 -1.06
CA GLY A 42 12.06 -18.86 -2.08
C GLY A 42 11.52 -17.93 -3.18
N LYS A 43 11.14 -18.54 -4.29
CA LYS A 43 10.66 -17.83 -5.48
C LYS A 43 9.36 -17.09 -5.21
N PHE A 44 9.24 -15.89 -5.77
CA PHE A 44 7.98 -15.15 -5.75
C PHE A 44 6.94 -15.85 -6.61
N GLY A 45 5.77 -16.08 -6.05
CA GLY A 45 4.64 -16.72 -6.71
C GLY A 45 3.55 -15.76 -7.18
N LEU A 46 3.89 -14.47 -7.42
CA LEU A 46 2.96 -13.49 -7.97
C LEU A 46 2.75 -13.69 -9.48
N ASN A 47 1.52 -13.42 -9.93
CA ASN A 47 1.16 -13.58 -11.35
C ASN A 47 1.82 -12.52 -12.23
N TRP A 48 1.85 -11.25 -11.79
CA TRP A 48 2.32 -10.11 -12.59
C TRP A 48 3.73 -9.61 -12.20
N GLY A 49 4.45 -10.38 -11.39
CA GLY A 49 5.77 -10.02 -10.87
C GLY A 49 5.69 -9.19 -9.59
N TYR A 50 6.84 -8.87 -9.01
CA TYR A 50 6.92 -8.15 -7.74
C TYR A 50 6.91 -6.64 -7.96
N ALA A 51 6.04 -5.91 -7.24
CA ALA A 51 5.85 -4.47 -7.39
C ALA A 51 5.87 -3.66 -6.07
N SER A 52 5.85 -4.32 -4.91
CA SER A 52 5.83 -3.65 -3.62
C SER A 52 7.13 -2.90 -3.34
N SER A 53 7.04 -1.64 -2.95
CA SER A 53 8.21 -0.85 -2.53
C SER A 53 8.62 -1.21 -1.10
N PRO A 54 9.92 -1.11 -0.75
CA PRO A 54 10.32 -1.24 0.64
C PRO A 54 9.82 -0.06 1.46
N LEU A 55 9.40 -0.32 2.71
CA LEU A 55 9.09 0.73 3.67
C LEU A 55 10.32 0.97 4.54
N LEU A 56 10.74 2.24 4.66
CA LEU A 56 11.84 2.64 5.51
C LEU A 56 11.32 3.26 6.81
N TYR A 57 11.71 2.68 7.93
CA TYR A 57 11.42 3.24 9.25
C TYR A 57 12.56 2.98 10.22
N SER A 58 12.99 4.02 10.95
CA SER A 58 14.10 3.97 11.90
C SER A 58 15.40 3.44 11.27
N ASP A 59 15.91 2.34 11.75
CA ASP A 59 17.12 1.64 11.27
C ASP A 59 16.84 0.50 10.28
N SER A 60 15.59 0.36 9.82
CA SER A 60 15.13 -0.85 9.15
C SER A 60 14.37 -0.57 7.86
N LEU A 61 14.48 -1.52 6.95
CA LEU A 61 13.63 -1.69 5.78
C LEU A 61 12.65 -2.82 6.04
N TYR A 62 11.39 -2.59 5.70
CA TYR A 62 10.34 -3.61 5.77
C TYR A 62 9.92 -3.97 4.35
N VAL A 63 9.93 -5.25 4.06
CA VAL A 63 9.60 -5.81 2.76
C VAL A 63 8.46 -6.79 2.94
N GLN A 64 7.39 -6.63 2.16
CA GLN A 64 6.31 -7.60 2.10
C GLN A 64 6.41 -8.43 0.82
N VAL A 65 6.11 -9.71 0.93
CA VAL A 65 5.93 -10.61 -0.21
C VAL A 65 4.57 -11.29 -0.03
N LEU A 66 3.57 -10.77 -0.75
CA LEU A 66 2.20 -11.27 -0.72
C LEU A 66 1.94 -11.96 -2.04
N HIS A 67 1.84 -13.29 -2.01
CA HIS A 67 1.80 -14.14 -3.18
C HIS A 67 0.99 -15.42 -2.93
N GLY A 68 0.58 -16.10 -3.98
CA GLY A 68 -0.17 -17.35 -3.88
C GLY A 68 -0.59 -17.92 -5.24
N MET A 69 -0.69 -17.10 -6.29
CA MET A 69 -1.15 -17.58 -7.60
C MET A 69 -0.26 -18.68 -8.19
N LYS A 70 1.06 -18.61 -7.97
CA LYS A 70 2.05 -19.52 -8.56
C LYS A 70 2.89 -20.24 -7.49
N THR A 71 2.44 -20.27 -6.24
CA THR A 71 3.14 -20.94 -5.15
C THR A 71 2.21 -21.24 -3.99
N ASP A 72 2.46 -22.35 -3.29
CA ASP A 72 1.82 -22.69 -2.02
C ASP A 72 2.63 -22.15 -0.81
N ALA A 73 3.77 -21.51 -1.06
CA ALA A 73 4.55 -20.91 0.01
C ALA A 73 3.78 -19.75 0.65
N PRO A 74 3.82 -19.61 1.99
CA PRO A 74 3.07 -18.56 2.66
C PRO A 74 3.60 -17.16 2.33
N SER A 75 2.68 -16.19 2.21
CA SER A 75 3.02 -14.77 2.21
C SER A 75 3.74 -14.39 3.49
N TYR A 76 4.65 -13.39 3.42
CA TYR A 76 5.48 -13.02 4.56
C TYR A 76 5.89 -11.56 4.56
N LEU A 77 6.35 -11.11 5.73
CA LEU A 77 7.00 -9.82 5.96
C LEU A 77 8.44 -10.05 6.42
N LEU A 78 9.33 -9.15 6.04
CA LEU A 78 10.74 -9.12 6.45
C LEU A 78 11.08 -7.78 7.08
N ARG A 79 11.91 -7.79 8.13
CA ARG A 79 12.64 -6.62 8.59
C ARG A 79 14.12 -6.84 8.32
N ILE A 80 14.74 -5.85 7.69
CA ILE A 80 16.14 -5.88 7.26
C ILE A 80 16.82 -4.62 7.79
N HIS A 81 17.97 -4.79 8.45
CA HIS A 81 18.75 -3.67 8.97
C HIS A 81 19.29 -2.82 7.80
N LYS A 82 18.93 -1.56 7.72
CA LYS A 82 19.19 -0.70 6.55
C LYS A 82 20.66 -0.50 6.22
N LYS A 83 21.56 -0.46 7.21
CA LYS A 83 22.99 -0.23 6.98
C LYS A 83 23.77 -1.47 6.53
N THR A 84 23.28 -2.66 6.83
CA THR A 84 24.04 -3.91 6.64
C THR A 84 23.37 -4.94 5.74
N GLY A 85 22.09 -4.75 5.40
CA GLY A 85 21.29 -5.74 4.69
C GLY A 85 20.99 -7.01 5.51
N ARG A 86 21.37 -7.07 6.80
CA ARG A 86 21.14 -8.25 7.65
C ARG A 86 19.65 -8.38 7.98
N PRO A 87 19.04 -9.58 7.80
CA PRO A 87 17.69 -9.82 8.24
C PRO A 87 17.60 -9.77 9.78
N LEU A 88 16.57 -9.13 10.28
CA LEU A 88 16.29 -9.02 11.71
C LEU A 88 15.17 -9.97 12.13
N TRP A 89 14.09 -10.04 11.33
CA TRP A 89 13.04 -11.04 11.47
C TRP A 89 12.34 -11.33 10.15
N LYS A 90 11.71 -12.51 10.05
CA LYS A 90 10.74 -12.91 9.05
C LYS A 90 9.51 -13.44 9.77
N VAL A 91 8.32 -13.00 9.38
CA VAL A 91 7.04 -13.52 9.87
C VAL A 91 6.14 -13.90 8.71
N GLU A 92 5.45 -15.02 8.84
CA GLU A 92 4.45 -15.43 7.87
C GLU A 92 3.16 -14.64 8.09
N ARG A 93 2.43 -14.41 6.99
CA ARG A 93 1.15 -13.70 6.99
C ARG A 93 0.10 -14.56 6.27
N PRO A 94 -0.43 -15.58 6.95
CA PRO A 94 -1.44 -16.46 6.36
C PRO A 94 -2.76 -15.71 6.13
N THR A 95 -3.43 -16.06 5.02
CA THR A 95 -4.76 -15.55 4.67
C THR A 95 -5.62 -16.69 4.11
N PRO A 96 -6.96 -16.58 4.15
CA PRO A 96 -7.84 -17.55 3.51
C PRO A 96 -8.00 -17.33 2.00
N ALA A 97 -7.38 -16.32 1.45
CA ALA A 97 -7.47 -15.96 0.03
C ALA A 97 -6.98 -17.10 -0.87
N ILE A 98 -7.60 -17.26 -2.02
CA ILE A 98 -7.34 -18.35 -2.96
C ILE A 98 -7.01 -17.83 -4.36
N THR A 99 -6.38 -18.65 -5.17
CA THR A 99 -6.04 -18.40 -6.58
C THR A 99 -5.16 -17.14 -6.73
N GLU A 100 -5.60 -16.05 -7.33
CA GLU A 100 -4.84 -14.80 -7.47
C GLU A 100 -5.11 -13.82 -6.32
N SER A 101 -6.15 -14.04 -5.53
CA SER A 101 -6.50 -13.13 -4.43
C SER A 101 -5.42 -12.99 -3.34
N PRO A 102 -4.55 -13.98 -3.05
CA PRO A 102 -3.38 -13.80 -2.19
C PRO A 102 -2.35 -12.81 -2.73
N ASP A 103 -2.23 -12.67 -4.07
CA ASP A 103 -1.28 -11.75 -4.68
C ASP A 103 -1.64 -10.30 -4.34
N SER A 104 -0.63 -9.52 -3.95
CA SER A 104 -0.83 -8.10 -3.74
C SER A 104 0.40 -7.31 -4.15
N TYR A 105 0.15 -6.13 -4.68
CA TYR A 105 1.15 -5.23 -5.25
C TYR A 105 1.26 -3.92 -4.45
N THR A 106 0.59 -3.88 -3.30
CA THR A 106 0.58 -2.74 -2.38
C THR A 106 1.96 -2.52 -1.75
N THR A 107 2.20 -1.32 -1.29
CA THR A 107 3.35 -0.99 -0.44
C THR A 107 2.88 -0.90 1.01
N PRO A 108 3.61 -1.48 1.98
CA PRO A 108 3.28 -1.31 3.39
C PRO A 108 3.41 0.15 3.81
N THR A 109 2.60 0.58 4.77
CA THR A 109 2.66 1.93 5.32
C THR A 109 2.79 1.92 6.83
N LEU A 110 3.08 3.08 7.43
CA LEU A 110 3.12 3.24 8.88
C LEU A 110 1.88 3.98 9.36
N VAL A 111 1.33 3.53 10.47
CA VAL A 111 0.39 4.30 11.25
C VAL A 111 0.97 4.59 12.63
N ARG A 112 0.70 5.79 13.15
CA ARG A 112 1.03 6.18 14.53
C ARG A 112 -0.26 6.35 15.28
N HIS A 113 -0.35 5.71 16.45
CA HIS A 113 -1.46 5.86 17.36
C HIS A 113 -0.90 6.08 18.77
N SER A 114 -1.17 7.26 19.33
CA SER A 114 -0.53 7.67 20.58
C SER A 114 1.00 7.60 20.48
N ALA A 115 1.67 6.80 21.29
CA ALA A 115 3.12 6.58 21.25
C ALA A 115 3.54 5.35 20.43
N GLU A 116 2.58 4.56 19.96
CA GLU A 116 2.86 3.31 19.22
C GLU A 116 2.97 3.56 17.71
N VAL A 117 3.79 2.77 17.05
CA VAL A 117 3.93 2.73 15.59
C VAL A 117 3.63 1.32 15.13
N GLU A 118 2.84 1.20 14.09
CA GLU A 118 2.47 -0.10 13.51
C GLU A 118 2.72 -0.09 12.00
N ILE A 119 3.11 -1.24 11.46
CA ILE A 119 3.21 -1.46 10.01
C ILE A 119 1.88 -1.98 9.52
N VAL A 120 1.28 -1.29 8.56
CA VAL A 120 0.01 -1.68 7.93
C VAL A 120 0.30 -2.35 6.60
N VAL A 121 -0.30 -3.51 6.41
CA VAL A 121 -0.16 -4.35 5.21
C VAL A 121 -1.54 -4.73 4.69
N THR A 122 -1.81 -4.48 3.40
CA THR A 122 -3.09 -4.79 2.75
C THR A 122 -2.88 -5.76 1.60
N GLY A 123 -3.68 -6.81 1.55
CA GLY A 123 -3.66 -7.85 0.50
C GLY A 123 -4.08 -9.20 1.04
N GLY A 124 -4.38 -10.14 0.15
CA GLY A 124 -4.89 -11.45 0.54
C GLY A 124 -6.21 -11.35 1.31
N ASP A 125 -7.15 -10.54 0.80
CA ASP A 125 -8.50 -10.34 1.31
C ASP A 125 -8.61 -9.69 2.71
N CYS A 126 -7.49 -9.15 3.23
CA CYS A 126 -7.47 -8.52 4.54
C CYS A 126 -6.42 -7.40 4.65
N MET A 127 -6.55 -6.62 5.71
CA MET A 127 -5.53 -5.69 6.18
C MET A 127 -5.02 -6.13 7.55
N THR A 128 -3.73 -6.00 7.80
CA THR A 128 -3.11 -6.38 9.09
C THR A 128 -2.20 -5.27 9.60
N GLY A 129 -2.16 -5.11 10.92
CA GLY A 129 -1.20 -4.26 11.62
C GLY A 129 -0.16 -5.09 12.35
N HIS A 130 1.10 -4.71 12.23
CA HIS A 130 2.21 -5.46 12.82
C HIS A 130 3.10 -4.55 13.68
N ASP A 131 3.62 -5.12 14.75
CA ASP A 131 4.66 -4.52 15.57
C ASP A 131 5.96 -4.42 14.77
N PRO A 132 6.57 -3.23 14.62
CA PRO A 132 7.78 -3.06 13.82
C PRO A 132 9.00 -3.82 14.38
N GLU A 133 9.08 -3.99 15.71
CA GLU A 133 10.25 -4.60 16.35
C GLU A 133 10.23 -6.13 16.24
N THR A 134 9.07 -6.73 16.34
CA THR A 134 8.93 -8.20 16.43
C THR A 134 8.29 -8.82 15.20
N GLY A 135 7.61 -8.04 14.35
CA GLY A 135 6.79 -8.51 13.23
C GLY A 135 5.45 -9.12 13.66
N LYS A 136 5.18 -9.21 14.98
CA LYS A 136 3.94 -9.82 15.49
C LYS A 136 2.72 -9.09 14.94
N GLU A 137 1.76 -9.85 14.41
CA GLU A 137 0.45 -9.32 14.06
C GLU A 137 -0.28 -8.85 15.31
N LEU A 138 -0.68 -7.60 15.34
CA LEU A 138 -1.39 -6.95 16.44
C LEU A 138 -2.88 -6.99 16.25
N TRP A 139 -3.32 -6.79 15.01
CA TRP A 139 -4.72 -6.76 14.61
C TRP A 139 -4.90 -7.16 13.14
N ARG A 140 -6.13 -7.52 12.81
CA ARG A 140 -6.58 -7.87 11.45
C ARG A 140 -7.95 -7.27 11.18
N ALA A 141 -8.13 -6.75 9.97
CA ALA A 141 -9.43 -6.38 9.42
C ALA A 141 -9.72 -7.24 8.18
N ASN A 142 -10.87 -7.87 8.15
CA ASN A 142 -11.37 -8.70 7.07
C ASN A 142 -12.44 -7.96 6.24
N GLY A 143 -13.02 -8.63 5.22
CA GLY A 143 -14.08 -8.07 4.39
C GLY A 143 -13.58 -7.30 3.16
N PHE A 144 -12.32 -7.51 2.78
CA PHE A 144 -11.70 -6.86 1.62
C PHE A 144 -12.08 -7.51 0.28
N ASN A 145 -12.68 -8.69 0.31
CA ASN A 145 -13.18 -9.43 -0.85
C ASN A 145 -14.57 -9.99 -0.53
N PRO A 146 -15.61 -9.13 -0.47
CA PRO A 146 -16.95 -9.56 -0.03
C PRO A 146 -17.63 -10.54 -1.00
N ASP A 147 -17.24 -10.52 -2.26
CA ASP A 147 -17.80 -11.39 -3.30
C ASP A 147 -17.07 -12.74 -3.40
N ASN A 148 -16.01 -12.97 -2.60
CA ASN A 148 -15.10 -14.13 -2.67
C ASN A 148 -14.56 -14.35 -4.10
N ASP A 149 -14.25 -13.27 -4.83
CA ASP A 149 -13.66 -13.32 -6.17
C ASP A 149 -12.25 -13.92 -6.08
N PRO A 150 -11.96 -15.07 -6.71
CA PRO A 150 -10.63 -15.70 -6.65
C PRO A 150 -9.55 -14.90 -7.37
N PHE A 151 -9.92 -13.84 -8.09
CA PHE A 151 -9.02 -12.92 -8.80
C PHE A 151 -8.98 -11.52 -8.20
N HIS A 152 -9.32 -11.40 -6.91
CA HIS A 152 -9.41 -10.13 -6.17
C HIS A 152 -8.05 -9.65 -5.65
N ARG A 153 -7.03 -9.60 -6.50
CA ARG A 153 -5.74 -9.02 -6.12
C ARG A 153 -5.87 -7.55 -5.77
N ILE A 154 -5.14 -7.10 -4.75
CA ILE A 154 -5.13 -5.70 -4.31
C ILE A 154 -3.84 -5.02 -4.81
N ILE A 155 -3.97 -3.88 -5.51
CA ILE A 155 -2.86 -3.14 -6.11
C ILE A 155 -2.65 -1.79 -5.42
N ALA A 156 -3.71 -1.01 -5.23
CA ALA A 156 -3.66 0.28 -4.59
C ALA A 156 -3.24 0.16 -3.12
N SER A 157 -2.23 0.92 -2.72
CA SER A 157 -1.66 0.88 -1.37
C SER A 157 -2.55 1.56 -0.33
N PRO A 158 -2.51 1.14 0.94
CA PRO A 158 -3.17 1.85 2.02
C PRO A 158 -2.52 3.21 2.25
N VAL A 159 -3.34 4.17 2.65
CA VAL A 159 -2.94 5.55 2.95
C VAL A 159 -3.31 5.86 4.40
N VAL A 160 -2.49 6.63 5.08
CA VAL A 160 -2.71 7.03 6.47
C VAL A 160 -2.70 8.54 6.58
N ALA A 161 -3.72 9.10 7.22
CA ALA A 161 -3.77 10.50 7.65
C ALA A 161 -4.55 10.60 8.96
N ASP A 162 -4.06 11.39 9.91
CA ASP A 162 -4.70 11.66 11.22
C ASP A 162 -5.21 10.38 11.95
N GLU A 163 -4.37 9.36 12.06
CA GLU A 163 -4.69 8.07 12.69
C GLU A 163 -5.80 7.27 11.98
N ILE A 164 -6.21 7.67 10.77
CA ILE A 164 -7.14 6.91 9.93
C ILE A 164 -6.36 6.17 8.85
N ILE A 165 -6.67 4.90 8.69
CA ILE A 165 -6.11 4.03 7.65
C ILE A 165 -7.17 3.89 6.55
N TYR A 166 -6.89 4.43 5.38
CA TYR A 166 -7.73 4.27 4.20
C TYR A 166 -7.20 3.11 3.37
N ALA A 167 -8.00 2.11 3.19
CA ALA A 167 -7.61 0.85 2.57
C ALA A 167 -8.45 0.59 1.31
N PRO A 168 -7.89 0.87 0.12
CA PRO A 168 -8.47 0.41 -1.14
C PRO A 168 -8.47 -1.12 -1.22
N THR A 169 -9.40 -1.63 -2.03
CA THR A 169 -9.42 -3.03 -2.44
C THR A 169 -9.34 -3.11 -3.97
N LYS A 170 -9.83 -4.15 -4.59
CA LYS A 170 -10.05 -4.17 -6.04
C LYS A 170 -11.38 -3.48 -6.35
N VAL A 171 -11.36 -2.15 -6.57
CA VAL A 171 -12.52 -1.29 -6.87
C VAL A 171 -13.44 -1.05 -5.67
N ARG A 172 -13.91 -2.11 -4.97
CA ARG A 172 -14.87 -1.98 -3.86
C ARG A 172 -14.79 -3.14 -2.85
N PRO A 173 -15.10 -2.84 -1.57
CA PRO A 173 -15.26 -1.51 -1.01
C PRO A 173 -13.91 -0.83 -0.78
N LEU A 174 -13.84 0.52 -0.86
CA LEU A 174 -12.78 1.28 -0.23
C LEU A 174 -13.22 1.53 1.21
N MET A 175 -12.38 1.25 2.18
CA MET A 175 -12.72 1.30 3.60
C MET A 175 -11.78 2.20 4.38
N ALA A 176 -12.29 2.84 5.42
CA ALA A 176 -11.50 3.60 6.38
C ALA A 176 -11.63 3.03 7.78
N PHE A 177 -10.50 2.86 8.45
CA PHE A 177 -10.41 2.30 9.79
C PHE A 177 -9.69 3.27 10.73
N ARG A 178 -10.15 3.36 11.97
CA ARG A 178 -9.39 3.99 13.04
C ARG A 178 -8.23 3.08 13.44
N SER A 179 -7.05 3.66 13.65
CA SER A 179 -5.86 2.94 14.13
C SER A 179 -5.98 2.52 15.61
N GLY A 180 -5.00 1.76 16.11
CA GLY A 180 -4.85 1.41 17.52
C GLY A 180 -5.66 0.20 17.99
N GLY A 181 -6.09 -0.66 17.09
CA GLY A 181 -6.84 -1.87 17.41
C GLY A 181 -5.99 -3.04 17.91
N ARG A 182 -6.65 -4.09 18.40
CA ARG A 182 -6.04 -5.39 18.72
C ARG A 182 -7.00 -6.53 18.36
N GLY A 183 -6.45 -7.63 17.84
CA GLY A 183 -7.25 -8.77 17.38
C GLY A 183 -8.07 -8.45 16.12
N ASP A 184 -9.29 -8.96 16.00
CA ASP A 184 -10.17 -8.65 14.87
C ASP A 184 -10.80 -7.27 15.04
N ILE A 185 -10.46 -6.35 14.14
CA ILE A 185 -10.97 -4.97 14.14
C ILE A 185 -11.96 -4.69 13.02
N SER A 186 -12.38 -5.70 12.28
CA SER A 186 -13.20 -5.58 11.07
C SER A 186 -14.45 -4.72 11.25
N GLN A 187 -15.09 -4.79 12.43
CA GLN A 187 -16.29 -4.03 12.75
C GLN A 187 -16.02 -2.90 13.75
N SER A 188 -15.20 -3.16 14.77
CA SER A 188 -15.00 -2.25 15.89
C SER A 188 -14.24 -0.95 15.51
N HIS A 189 -13.45 -0.99 14.46
CA HIS A 189 -12.63 0.15 13.99
C HIS A 189 -13.02 0.67 12.61
N LEU A 190 -13.96 0.02 11.92
CA LEU A 190 -14.49 0.51 10.65
C LEU A 190 -15.23 1.85 10.88
N LEU A 191 -14.78 2.89 10.23
CA LEU A 191 -15.39 4.23 10.28
C LEU A 191 -16.43 4.40 9.18
N TRP A 192 -16.05 4.04 7.95
CA TRP A 192 -16.91 4.14 6.78
C TRP A 192 -16.42 3.24 5.64
N SER A 193 -17.29 2.99 4.68
CA SER A 193 -16.97 2.33 3.42
C SER A 193 -17.56 3.08 2.23
N PHE A 194 -16.88 3.02 1.09
CA PHE A 194 -17.27 3.69 -0.15
C PHE A 194 -17.23 2.69 -1.32
N GLN A 195 -18.24 2.72 -2.18
CA GLN A 195 -18.43 1.68 -3.21
C GLN A 195 -17.74 1.97 -4.55
N ASN A 196 -16.95 3.04 -4.64
CA ASN A 196 -16.27 3.44 -5.86
C ASN A 196 -14.79 3.74 -5.55
N GLY A 197 -13.99 2.70 -5.39
CA GLY A 197 -12.54 2.84 -5.19
C GLY A 197 -11.75 2.69 -6.50
N PRO A 198 -10.43 2.91 -6.45
CA PRO A 198 -9.51 2.60 -7.53
C PRO A 198 -9.13 1.11 -7.52
N ASP A 199 -8.75 0.55 -8.68
CA ASP A 199 -8.03 -0.73 -8.75
C ASP A 199 -6.52 -0.49 -8.60
N VAL A 200 -5.93 0.42 -9.39
CA VAL A 200 -4.47 0.62 -9.45
C VAL A 200 -3.99 1.88 -8.72
N PRO A 201 -4.51 3.10 -8.98
CA PRO A 201 -3.99 4.31 -8.34
C PRO A 201 -4.25 4.30 -6.83
N SER A 202 -3.22 4.51 -6.02
CA SER A 202 -3.42 4.70 -4.58
C SER A 202 -4.03 6.09 -4.32
N PRO A 203 -5.02 6.22 -3.43
CA PRO A 203 -5.61 7.52 -3.09
C PRO A 203 -4.66 8.40 -2.28
N VAL A 204 -5.06 9.65 -2.00
CA VAL A 204 -4.33 10.54 -1.11
C VAL A 204 -5.29 11.27 -0.17
N SER A 205 -4.80 11.68 1.00
CA SER A 205 -5.57 12.45 1.98
C SER A 205 -4.69 13.49 2.68
N ASP A 206 -5.29 14.64 3.03
CA ASP A 206 -4.69 15.66 3.89
C ASP A 206 -5.24 15.64 5.33
N GLY A 207 -6.01 14.59 5.67
CA GLY A 207 -6.69 14.44 6.96
C GLY A 207 -8.07 15.12 7.03
N LYS A 208 -8.34 16.10 6.16
CA LYS A 208 -9.64 16.74 6.02
C LYS A 208 -10.41 16.20 4.81
N TYR A 209 -9.73 16.09 3.69
CA TYR A 209 -10.25 15.59 2.43
C TYR A 209 -9.54 14.31 2.05
N PHE A 210 -10.29 13.38 1.47
CA PHE A 210 -9.80 12.17 0.86
C PHE A 210 -10.10 12.22 -0.63
N PHE A 211 -9.04 12.08 -1.45
CA PHE A 211 -9.15 12.13 -2.90
C PHE A 211 -8.85 10.76 -3.50
N SER A 212 -9.75 10.28 -4.34
CA SER A 212 -9.61 9.04 -5.10
C SER A 212 -9.81 9.30 -6.59
N VAL A 213 -8.97 8.71 -7.40
CA VAL A 213 -9.12 8.67 -8.86
C VAL A 213 -9.04 7.22 -9.29
N ASN A 214 -10.02 6.73 -10.03
CA ASN A 214 -9.98 5.36 -10.52
C ASN A 214 -9.26 5.24 -11.87
N ASP A 215 -9.06 4.00 -12.30
CA ASP A 215 -8.35 3.64 -13.53
C ASP A 215 -8.96 4.23 -14.81
N LYS A 216 -10.22 4.65 -14.76
CA LYS A 216 -10.95 5.26 -15.88
C LYS A 216 -10.96 6.79 -15.83
N GLY A 217 -10.19 7.38 -14.88
CA GLY A 217 -10.14 8.84 -14.69
C GLY A 217 -11.40 9.43 -14.09
N ILE A 218 -12.11 8.69 -13.26
CA ILE A 218 -13.20 9.26 -12.47
C ILE A 218 -12.64 9.62 -11.09
N ALA A 219 -12.88 10.87 -10.69
CA ALA A 219 -12.36 11.44 -9.45
C ALA A 219 -13.47 11.70 -8.44
N TRP A 220 -13.15 11.53 -7.16
CA TRP A 220 -13.99 11.85 -6.01
C TRP A 220 -13.20 12.58 -4.94
N CYS A 221 -13.90 13.46 -4.21
CA CYS A 221 -13.49 14.01 -2.95
C CYS A 221 -14.49 13.62 -1.87
N LEU A 222 -13.99 12.99 -0.82
CA LEU A 222 -14.79 12.60 0.34
C LEU A 222 -14.31 13.40 1.56
N ASP A 223 -15.20 13.61 2.52
CA ASP A 223 -14.81 13.98 3.87
C ASP A 223 -14.00 12.82 4.47
N ALA A 224 -12.77 13.09 4.87
CA ALA A 224 -11.82 12.06 5.28
C ALA A 224 -12.29 11.27 6.52
N LYS A 225 -13.05 11.92 7.43
CA LYS A 225 -13.49 11.30 8.69
C LYS A 225 -14.78 10.51 8.56
N THR A 226 -15.68 10.95 7.68
CA THR A 226 -17.03 10.39 7.57
C THR A 226 -17.29 9.61 6.30
N GLY A 227 -16.42 9.72 5.28
CA GLY A 227 -16.62 9.12 3.96
C GLY A 227 -17.73 9.78 3.14
N LYS A 228 -18.33 10.88 3.65
CA LYS A 228 -19.38 11.61 2.93
C LYS A 228 -18.79 12.24 1.67
N GLU A 229 -19.44 12.02 0.54
CA GLU A 229 -19.08 12.64 -0.73
C GLU A 229 -19.22 14.16 -0.65
N ILE A 230 -18.14 14.87 -0.97
CA ILE A 230 -18.11 16.34 -1.10
C ILE A 230 -18.32 16.72 -2.54
N TRP A 231 -17.60 16.07 -3.44
CA TRP A 231 -17.84 16.13 -4.88
C TRP A 231 -17.43 14.82 -5.55
N GLY A 232 -18.07 14.53 -6.66
CA GLY A 232 -17.86 13.33 -7.49
C GLY A 232 -19.20 12.71 -7.88
N PRO A 233 -19.19 11.77 -8.85
CA PRO A 233 -18.07 11.46 -9.74
C PRO A 233 -17.77 12.61 -10.71
N GLN A 234 -16.50 12.95 -10.87
CA GLN A 234 -16.03 13.91 -11.86
C GLN A 234 -15.09 13.22 -12.85
N ARG A 235 -15.35 13.41 -14.14
CA ARG A 235 -14.54 12.81 -15.18
C ARG A 235 -13.37 13.71 -15.54
N LEU A 236 -12.16 13.20 -15.42
CA LEU A 236 -10.96 13.78 -15.99
C LEU A 236 -10.87 13.47 -17.49
N THR A 237 -9.80 13.92 -18.16
CA THR A 237 -9.56 13.55 -19.56
C THR A 237 -9.65 12.05 -19.75
N PRO A 238 -10.47 11.54 -20.70
CA PRO A 238 -10.61 10.11 -20.93
C PRO A 238 -9.28 9.45 -21.30
N ALA A 239 -8.79 8.58 -20.45
CA ALA A 239 -7.57 7.81 -20.62
C ALA A 239 -7.49 6.71 -19.54
N ILE A 240 -6.43 5.89 -19.54
CA ILE A 240 -6.09 4.98 -18.47
C ILE A 240 -5.23 5.73 -17.43
N TYR A 241 -5.53 5.51 -16.16
CA TYR A 241 -4.83 6.10 -15.01
C TYR A 241 -4.27 5.00 -14.13
N SER A 242 -2.96 4.81 -14.16
CA SER A 242 -2.24 3.83 -13.31
C SER A 242 -1.39 4.51 -12.23
N ALA A 243 -0.98 5.76 -12.47
CA ALA A 243 -0.19 6.51 -11.50
C ALA A 243 -1.06 7.02 -10.35
N SER A 244 -0.55 6.91 -9.13
CA SER A 244 -1.17 7.50 -7.95
C SER A 244 -1.11 9.02 -8.00
N PRO A 245 -2.18 9.73 -7.61
CA PRO A 245 -2.17 11.19 -7.50
C PRO A 245 -1.12 11.67 -6.49
N VAL A 246 -0.61 12.88 -6.70
CA VAL A 246 0.27 13.57 -5.75
C VAL A 246 -0.44 14.79 -5.19
N LEU A 247 -0.51 14.88 -3.86
CA LEU A 247 -1.06 16.03 -3.15
C LEU A 247 0.09 16.92 -2.66
N ALA A 248 0.17 18.15 -3.21
CA ALA A 248 1.21 19.10 -2.86
C ALA A 248 0.73 20.54 -3.00
N ASN A 249 1.12 21.40 -2.04
CA ASN A 249 0.80 22.84 -2.06
C ASN A 249 -0.67 23.17 -2.35
N GLY A 250 -1.60 22.42 -1.72
CA GLY A 250 -3.04 22.60 -1.91
C GLY A 250 -3.57 22.21 -3.29
N LYS A 251 -2.81 21.43 -4.04
CA LYS A 251 -3.17 20.93 -5.36
C LYS A 251 -3.03 19.42 -5.43
N LEU A 252 -3.88 18.81 -6.25
CA LEU A 252 -3.87 17.42 -6.62
C LEU A 252 -3.34 17.29 -8.05
N TYR A 253 -2.25 16.59 -8.24
CA TYR A 253 -1.65 16.30 -9.55
C TYR A 253 -1.99 14.88 -9.94
N VAL A 254 -2.67 14.71 -11.06
CA VAL A 254 -3.12 13.42 -11.58
C VAL A 254 -2.59 13.25 -12.99
N ILE A 255 -1.77 12.24 -13.23
CA ILE A 255 -1.19 11.94 -14.54
C ILE A 255 -1.83 10.67 -15.11
N ASN A 256 -2.15 10.67 -16.40
CA ASN A 256 -2.60 9.50 -17.15
C ASN A 256 -1.44 8.82 -17.89
N GLU A 257 -1.70 7.64 -18.49
CA GLU A 257 -0.68 6.88 -19.23
C GLU A 257 -0.20 7.55 -20.53
N GLU A 258 -0.93 8.55 -21.02
CA GLU A 258 -0.51 9.38 -22.16
C GLU A 258 0.42 10.52 -21.75
N GLY A 259 0.72 10.66 -20.45
CA GLY A 259 1.59 11.71 -19.90
C GLY A 259 0.89 13.04 -19.66
N LEU A 260 -0.44 13.12 -19.86
CA LEU A 260 -1.18 14.34 -19.56
C LEU A 260 -1.42 14.46 -18.06
N THR A 261 -0.99 15.57 -17.48
CA THR A 261 -1.19 15.88 -16.06
C THR A 261 -2.35 16.84 -15.89
N THR A 262 -3.39 16.42 -15.17
CA THR A 262 -4.48 17.27 -14.69
C THR A 262 -4.10 17.80 -13.31
N VAL A 263 -4.24 19.12 -13.11
CA VAL A 263 -4.00 19.76 -11.81
C VAL A 263 -5.33 20.29 -11.29
N LEU A 264 -5.74 19.79 -10.12
CA LEU A 264 -6.97 20.22 -9.45
C LEU A 264 -6.61 20.94 -8.15
N LYS A 265 -7.48 21.83 -7.70
CA LYS A 265 -7.41 22.38 -6.35
C LYS A 265 -7.78 21.29 -5.32
N ALA A 266 -6.95 21.07 -4.34
CA ALA A 266 -7.26 20.16 -3.25
C ALA A 266 -8.22 20.85 -2.26
N GLY A 267 -9.52 20.61 -2.43
CA GLY A 267 -10.53 21.30 -1.64
C GLY A 267 -11.96 20.81 -1.90
N PRO A 268 -12.94 21.57 -1.34
CA PRO A 268 -14.34 21.18 -1.37
C PRO A 268 -15.03 21.45 -2.72
N THR A 269 -14.35 22.05 -3.67
CA THR A 269 -14.86 22.34 -5.03
C THR A 269 -13.99 21.67 -6.07
N PHE A 270 -14.60 21.18 -7.13
CA PHE A 270 -13.89 20.61 -8.28
C PHE A 270 -13.47 21.75 -9.23
N GLU A 271 -12.21 22.16 -9.16
CA GLU A 271 -11.63 23.26 -9.95
C GLU A 271 -10.26 22.89 -10.51
#